data_4157d79028f4c89f8dd86b59e3f152fd
#
_entry.id   4157d79028f4c89f8dd86b59e3f152fd
#
_cell.length_a   1.000
_cell.length_b   1.000
_cell.length_c   1.000
_cell.angle_alpha   90.00
_cell.angle_beta   90.00
_cell.angle_gamma   90.00
#
_symmetry.space_group_name_H-M   'P 1'
#
loop_
_entity.id
_entity.type
_entity.pdbx_description
1 polymer ?
#
loop_
_entity_poly.entity_id
_entity_poly.type
_entity_poly.pdbx_seq_one_letter_code
_entity_poly.pdbx_strand_id
1 'polypeptide(L)'
;MATYVLVHGAWGGSWGYASLARALRAAGHDVHVPSLTGLGERAHLAHGGITLSDHIADVVSLIDCEDLSDIILVGHSYGGMVVTGVSALRGKRIRSLVYLDAFLPQDGQALWDVADEATRRLYIENQKGTPGLVQPIFPMPEGRTRRVSGHPLLTLLEPVKLGGEESAISRRVYVYANASPLTIFTQFRDRCLAEEGWSVHEIATGHMVWDEDLPGVTKILLDEAAADLR
;
A
#
# COMPACT_ATOMS: atom_id res chain seq x y z
N MET A 1 13.75 -1.78 18.79
CA MET A 1 13.07 -0.66 18.10
C MET A 1 13.14 -0.96 16.62
N ALA A 2 12.04 -0.91 15.90
CA ALA A 2 11.98 -1.13 14.44
C ALA A 2 11.48 0.15 13.76
N THR A 3 11.78 0.31 12.46
CA THR A 3 11.34 1.42 11.63
C THR A 3 10.25 0.94 10.67
N TYR A 4 9.09 1.59 10.69
CA TYR A 4 7.99 1.32 9.77
C TYR A 4 7.83 2.45 8.75
N VAL A 5 7.55 2.05 7.50
CA VAL A 5 7.08 2.97 6.46
C VAL A 5 5.72 2.47 5.98
N LEU A 6 4.66 3.25 6.23
CA LEU A 6 3.27 2.88 5.93
C LEU A 6 2.80 3.65 4.69
N VAL A 7 2.49 2.93 3.61
CA VAL A 7 2.09 3.50 2.31
C VAL A 7 0.60 3.27 2.08
N HIS A 8 -0.15 4.36 1.96
CA HIS A 8 -1.62 4.35 1.87
C HIS A 8 -2.13 3.90 0.49
N GLY A 9 -3.39 3.50 0.45
CA GLY A 9 -4.12 3.13 -0.77
C GLY A 9 -4.56 4.34 -1.60
N ALA A 10 -5.26 4.06 -2.70
CA ALA A 10 -5.83 5.07 -3.57
C ALA A 10 -6.75 6.03 -2.81
N TRP A 11 -6.84 7.28 -3.27
CA TRP A 11 -7.67 8.36 -2.70
C TRP A 11 -7.33 8.74 -1.24
N GLY A 12 -6.40 8.04 -0.60
CA GLY A 12 -6.03 8.22 0.79
C GLY A 12 -4.97 9.29 1.04
N GLY A 13 -4.31 9.16 2.20
CA GLY A 13 -3.20 9.99 2.64
C GLY A 13 -2.68 9.50 3.98
N SER A 14 -1.65 10.14 4.52
CA SER A 14 -1.04 9.81 5.83
C SER A 14 -2.07 9.74 6.96
N TRP A 15 -3.10 10.56 6.89
CA TRP A 15 -4.18 10.62 7.87
C TRP A 15 -4.93 9.29 8.07
N GLY A 16 -4.95 8.43 7.04
CA GLY A 16 -5.61 7.13 7.09
C GLY A 16 -4.97 6.17 8.10
N TYR A 17 -3.69 6.32 8.34
CA TYR A 17 -2.93 5.47 9.27
C TYR A 17 -2.77 6.05 10.68
N ALA A 18 -3.47 7.16 11.01
CA ALA A 18 -3.23 7.87 12.28
C ALA A 18 -3.41 7.00 13.53
N SER A 19 -4.37 6.07 13.55
CA SER A 19 -4.58 5.12 14.66
C SER A 19 -3.47 4.08 14.75
N LEU A 20 -3.14 3.44 13.63
CA LEU A 20 -2.10 2.41 13.55
C LEU A 20 -0.72 2.98 13.86
N ALA A 21 -0.38 4.15 13.30
CA ALA A 21 0.88 4.81 13.58
C ALA A 21 1.04 5.19 15.07
N ARG A 22 -0.05 5.64 15.72
CA ARG A 22 -0.03 5.90 17.17
C ARG A 22 0.21 4.62 17.98
N ALA A 23 -0.44 3.50 17.60
CA ALA A 23 -0.27 2.22 18.28
C ALA A 23 1.18 1.72 18.18
N LEU A 24 1.77 1.76 16.98
CA LEU A 24 3.16 1.34 16.78
C LEU A 24 4.16 2.26 17.50
N ARG A 25 3.95 3.60 17.48
CA ARG A 25 4.78 4.56 18.23
C ARG A 25 4.66 4.35 19.75
N ALA A 26 3.45 4.07 20.24
CA ALA A 26 3.24 3.75 21.67
C ALA A 26 3.96 2.47 22.09
N ALA A 27 4.20 1.54 21.17
CA ALA A 27 5.00 0.34 21.37
C ALA A 27 6.53 0.59 21.24
N GLY A 28 6.97 1.84 21.06
CA GLY A 28 8.38 2.23 21.05
C GLY A 28 9.07 2.11 19.68
N HIS A 29 8.30 2.12 18.58
CA HIS A 29 8.83 2.03 17.23
C HIS A 29 8.85 3.39 16.51
N ASP A 30 9.72 3.53 15.52
CA ASP A 30 9.70 4.68 14.62
C ASP A 30 8.74 4.42 13.45
N VAL A 31 7.92 5.43 13.07
CA VAL A 31 6.86 5.23 12.09
C VAL A 31 6.75 6.43 11.15
N HIS A 32 7.06 6.20 9.90
CA HIS A 32 6.91 7.16 8.81
C HIS A 32 5.64 6.85 8.01
N VAL A 33 4.87 7.88 7.69
CA VAL A 33 3.62 7.74 6.93
C VAL A 33 3.60 8.83 5.85
N PRO A 34 4.30 8.62 4.72
CA PRO A 34 4.28 9.59 3.63
C PRO A 34 2.90 9.66 2.97
N SER A 35 2.46 10.85 2.58
CA SER A 35 1.41 10.99 1.58
C SER A 35 2.02 11.08 0.19
N LEU A 36 1.47 10.29 -0.73
CA LEU A 36 1.91 10.23 -2.12
C LEU A 36 1.55 11.53 -2.86
N THR A 37 2.34 11.90 -3.84
CA THR A 37 2.15 13.16 -4.62
C THR A 37 0.75 13.22 -5.23
N GLY A 38 0.05 14.35 -5.03
CA GLY A 38 -1.33 14.56 -5.48
C GLY A 38 -2.41 13.99 -4.57
N LEU A 39 -2.04 13.35 -3.44
CA LEU A 39 -2.97 12.70 -2.51
C LEU A 39 -2.82 13.26 -1.08
N GLY A 40 -3.82 13.06 -0.25
CA GLY A 40 -3.84 13.52 1.13
C GLY A 40 -3.62 15.03 1.25
N GLU A 41 -2.73 15.46 2.15
CA GLU A 41 -2.34 16.88 2.32
C GLU A 41 -1.56 17.45 1.12
N ARG A 42 -1.11 16.58 0.19
CA ARG A 42 -0.45 16.95 -1.06
C ARG A 42 -1.42 17.04 -2.25
N ALA A 43 -2.74 16.99 -2.00
CA ALA A 43 -3.78 17.05 -3.03
C ALA A 43 -3.70 18.31 -3.91
N HIS A 44 -3.12 19.41 -3.41
CA HIS A 44 -2.88 20.64 -4.17
C HIS A 44 -1.89 20.46 -5.34
N LEU A 45 -1.14 19.35 -5.35
CA LEU A 45 -0.21 18.97 -6.44
C LEU A 45 -0.87 18.03 -7.46
N ALA A 46 -2.16 17.67 -7.28
CA ALA A 46 -2.82 16.68 -8.12
C ALA A 46 -2.95 17.14 -9.58
N HIS A 47 -2.50 16.29 -10.49
CA HIS A 47 -2.71 16.44 -11.94
C HIS A 47 -2.65 15.09 -12.64
N GLY A 48 -3.21 15.01 -13.85
CA GLY A 48 -3.33 13.75 -14.60
C GLY A 48 -2.01 13.17 -15.13
N GLY A 49 -0.90 13.87 -14.99
CA GLY A 49 0.44 13.41 -15.42
C GLY A 49 1.24 12.67 -14.36
N ILE A 50 0.74 12.54 -13.13
CA ILE A 50 1.41 11.79 -12.06
C ILE A 50 1.33 10.29 -12.37
N THR A 51 2.45 9.59 -12.24
CA THR A 51 2.62 8.18 -12.58
C THR A 51 2.90 7.31 -11.34
N LEU A 52 2.93 5.99 -11.49
CA LEU A 52 3.34 5.07 -10.43
C LEU A 52 4.80 5.33 -10.03
N SER A 53 5.66 5.63 -11.01
CA SER A 53 7.08 5.97 -10.75
C SER A 53 7.23 7.20 -9.86
N ASP A 54 6.36 8.22 -9.96
CA ASP A 54 6.38 9.38 -9.07
C ASP A 54 6.04 8.98 -7.63
N HIS A 55 5.02 8.12 -7.44
CA HIS A 55 4.65 7.62 -6.12
C HIS A 55 5.73 6.70 -5.51
N ILE A 56 6.39 5.88 -6.32
CA ILE A 56 7.55 5.09 -5.88
C ILE A 56 8.67 6.03 -5.45
N ALA A 57 8.96 7.09 -6.23
CA ALA A 57 9.98 8.08 -5.91
C ALA A 57 9.69 8.84 -4.62
N ASP A 58 8.43 9.14 -4.29
CA ASP A 58 8.06 9.74 -3.00
C ASP A 58 8.58 8.92 -1.82
N VAL A 59 8.38 7.57 -1.87
CA VAL A 59 8.78 6.67 -0.78
C VAL A 59 10.27 6.39 -0.80
N VAL A 60 10.88 6.21 -1.97
CA VAL A 60 12.33 6.05 -2.13
C VAL A 60 13.06 7.29 -1.59
N SER A 61 12.60 8.49 -1.95
CA SER A 61 13.19 9.74 -1.46
C SER A 61 13.10 9.87 0.06
N LEU A 62 11.98 9.46 0.67
CA LEU A 62 11.88 9.41 2.13
C LEU A 62 12.93 8.48 2.73
N ILE A 63 13.06 7.25 2.20
CA ILE A 63 14.02 6.25 2.69
C ILE A 63 15.46 6.79 2.58
N ASP A 64 15.78 7.44 1.47
CA ASP A 64 17.12 7.96 1.22
C ASP A 64 17.43 9.21 2.05
N CYS A 65 16.50 10.17 2.15
CA CYS A 65 16.71 11.43 2.89
C CYS A 65 16.79 11.23 4.40
N GLU A 66 16.03 10.29 4.95
CA GLU A 66 16.05 9.96 6.38
C GLU A 66 17.05 8.84 6.70
N ASP A 67 17.81 8.36 5.71
CA ASP A 67 18.78 7.24 5.78
C ASP A 67 18.19 6.01 6.48
N LEU A 68 16.96 5.66 6.15
CA LEU A 68 16.25 4.56 6.78
C LEU A 68 16.83 3.22 6.31
N SER A 69 16.94 2.28 7.24
CA SER A 69 17.37 0.92 6.99
C SER A 69 16.66 -0.05 7.93
N ASP A 70 16.70 -1.35 7.61
CA ASP A 70 16.02 -2.39 8.39
C ASP A 70 14.51 -2.12 8.54
N ILE A 71 13.89 -1.70 7.43
CA ILE A 71 12.53 -1.17 7.36
C ILE A 71 11.50 -2.31 7.29
N ILE A 72 10.42 -2.17 8.05
CA ILE A 72 9.16 -2.89 7.79
C ILE A 72 8.32 -2.00 6.87
N LEU A 73 8.32 -2.34 5.57
CA LEU A 73 7.60 -1.57 4.54
C LEU A 73 6.20 -2.15 4.37
N VAL A 74 5.18 -1.32 4.59
CA VAL A 74 3.78 -1.74 4.62
C VAL A 74 3.00 -1.01 3.54
N GLY A 75 2.31 -1.75 2.66
CA GLY A 75 1.43 -1.20 1.63
C GLY A 75 -0.01 -1.67 1.81
N HIS A 76 -0.98 -0.76 1.72
CA HIS A 76 -2.40 -1.08 1.72
C HIS A 76 -3.02 -0.83 0.35
N SER A 77 -3.86 -1.75 -0.13
CA SER A 77 -4.62 -1.53 -1.36
C SER A 77 -3.69 -1.16 -2.54
N TYR A 78 -3.92 -0.02 -3.22
CA TYR A 78 -3.02 0.54 -4.22
C TYR A 78 -1.57 0.70 -3.72
N GLY A 79 -1.38 0.98 -2.43
CA GLY A 79 -0.03 1.08 -1.83
C GLY A 79 0.83 -0.16 -2.05
N GLY A 80 0.21 -1.32 -2.30
CA GLY A 80 0.90 -2.54 -2.71
C GLY A 80 1.69 -2.40 -4.01
N MET A 81 1.15 -1.67 -5.00
CA MET A 81 1.87 -1.33 -6.24
C MET A 81 3.15 -0.53 -5.93
N VAL A 82 3.00 0.47 -5.05
CA VAL A 82 4.10 1.37 -4.67
C VAL A 82 5.19 0.62 -3.91
N VAL A 83 4.82 -0.15 -2.85
CA VAL A 83 5.82 -0.87 -2.04
C VAL A 83 6.52 -1.97 -2.83
N THR A 84 5.85 -2.58 -3.82
CA THR A 84 6.49 -3.50 -4.77
C THR A 84 7.57 -2.79 -5.60
N GLY A 85 7.28 -1.62 -6.16
CA GLY A 85 8.27 -0.83 -6.89
C GLY A 85 9.41 -0.31 -6.01
N VAL A 86 9.11 0.11 -4.77
CA VAL A 86 10.13 0.51 -3.78
C VAL A 86 11.05 -0.67 -3.44
N SER A 87 10.49 -1.88 -3.26
CA SER A 87 11.27 -3.08 -2.96
C SER A 87 12.27 -3.43 -4.06
N ALA A 88 11.90 -3.16 -5.32
CA ALA A 88 12.78 -3.37 -6.47
C ALA A 88 14.00 -2.41 -6.50
N LEU A 89 13.90 -1.25 -5.83
CA LEU A 89 14.94 -0.21 -5.81
C LEU A 89 15.71 -0.13 -4.49
N ARG A 90 15.11 -0.57 -3.38
CA ARG A 90 15.67 -0.46 -2.02
C ARG A 90 15.45 -1.73 -1.19
N GLY A 91 15.35 -2.89 -1.84
CA GLY A 91 15.12 -4.17 -1.19
C GLY A 91 16.12 -4.49 -0.09
N LYS A 92 17.39 -4.11 -0.27
CA LYS A 92 18.46 -4.28 0.73
C LYS A 92 18.27 -3.46 2.01
N ARG A 93 17.42 -2.43 1.99
CA ARG A 93 17.07 -1.62 3.15
C ARG A 93 15.80 -2.11 3.86
N ILE A 94 15.13 -3.13 3.28
CA ILE A 94 13.83 -3.63 3.76
C ILE A 94 14.04 -4.97 4.47
N ARG A 95 13.65 -5.02 5.75
CA ARG A 95 13.63 -6.23 6.58
C ARG A 95 12.44 -7.12 6.22
N SER A 96 11.26 -6.51 6.15
CA SER A 96 9.99 -7.19 5.90
C SER A 96 9.11 -6.36 4.99
N LEU A 97 8.44 -7.02 4.04
CA LEU A 97 7.49 -6.43 3.11
C LEU A 97 6.09 -6.94 3.42
N VAL A 98 5.19 -6.03 3.82
CA VAL A 98 3.85 -6.35 4.31
C VAL A 98 2.79 -5.76 3.39
N TYR A 99 1.86 -6.58 2.94
CA TYR A 99 0.70 -6.21 2.13
C TYR A 99 -0.56 -6.33 2.98
N LEU A 100 -1.23 -5.21 3.25
CA LEU A 100 -2.50 -5.16 3.98
C LEU A 100 -3.65 -5.07 2.97
N ASP A 101 -4.29 -6.19 2.67
CA ASP A 101 -5.37 -6.32 1.66
C ASP A 101 -5.04 -5.52 0.40
N ALA A 102 -3.91 -5.82 -0.23
CA ALA A 102 -3.23 -4.96 -1.19
C ALA A 102 -2.96 -5.63 -2.54
N PHE A 103 -2.81 -4.83 -3.57
CA PHE A 103 -2.34 -5.29 -4.87
C PHE A 103 -0.90 -5.80 -4.76
N LEU A 104 -0.64 -6.94 -5.39
CA LEU A 104 0.67 -7.58 -5.43
C LEU A 104 1.02 -7.88 -6.90
N PRO A 105 1.56 -6.89 -7.64
CA PRO A 105 1.86 -7.06 -9.05
C PRO A 105 3.08 -7.96 -9.26
N GLN A 106 3.13 -8.58 -10.44
CA GLN A 106 4.33 -9.18 -11.00
C GLN A 106 5.08 -8.17 -11.88
N ASP A 107 6.31 -8.49 -12.29
CA ASP A 107 7.07 -7.64 -13.19
C ASP A 107 6.31 -7.34 -14.49
N GLY A 108 6.27 -6.08 -14.87
CA GLY A 108 5.56 -5.59 -16.04
C GLY A 108 4.04 -5.48 -15.89
N GLN A 109 3.46 -5.75 -14.70
CA GLN A 109 2.03 -5.60 -14.46
C GLN A 109 1.67 -4.21 -13.94
N ALA A 110 0.67 -3.59 -14.54
CA ALA A 110 -0.04 -2.44 -14.00
C ALA A 110 -1.22 -2.89 -13.12
N LEU A 111 -1.72 -2.00 -12.25
CA LEU A 111 -2.96 -2.29 -11.52
C LEU A 111 -4.12 -2.53 -12.50
N TRP A 112 -4.13 -1.81 -13.60
CA TRP A 112 -5.09 -1.99 -14.70
C TRP A 112 -5.14 -3.44 -15.21
N ASP A 113 -4.00 -4.12 -15.30
CA ASP A 113 -3.94 -5.49 -15.84
C ASP A 113 -4.60 -6.50 -14.91
N VAL A 114 -4.51 -6.29 -13.60
CA VAL A 114 -5.07 -7.19 -12.58
C VAL A 114 -6.49 -6.80 -12.14
N ALA A 115 -6.97 -5.60 -12.51
CA ALA A 115 -8.34 -5.18 -12.27
C ALA A 115 -9.31 -5.89 -13.21
N ASP A 116 -10.52 -6.19 -12.73
CA ASP A 116 -11.59 -6.71 -13.58
C ASP A 116 -12.20 -5.62 -14.49
N GLU A 117 -13.00 -6.05 -15.48
CA GLU A 117 -13.60 -5.13 -16.45
C GLU A 117 -14.54 -4.11 -15.77
N ALA A 118 -15.28 -4.52 -14.75
CA ALA A 118 -16.19 -3.62 -14.02
C ALA A 118 -15.42 -2.51 -13.30
N THR A 119 -14.32 -2.86 -12.63
CA THR A 119 -13.43 -1.91 -11.97
C THR A 119 -12.77 -0.95 -12.97
N ARG A 120 -12.27 -1.46 -14.10
CA ARG A 120 -11.71 -0.62 -15.19
C ARG A 120 -12.73 0.39 -15.71
N ARG A 121 -13.98 -0.03 -15.89
CA ARG A 121 -15.07 0.86 -16.30
C ARG A 121 -15.30 1.96 -15.28
N LEU A 122 -15.32 1.63 -13.99
CA LEU A 122 -15.45 2.63 -12.91
C LEU A 122 -14.30 3.64 -12.93
N TYR A 123 -13.07 3.23 -13.20
CA TYR A 123 -11.93 4.16 -13.33
C TYR A 123 -12.11 5.12 -14.51
N ILE A 124 -12.67 4.68 -15.62
CA ILE A 124 -12.96 5.55 -16.77
C ILE A 124 -14.10 6.52 -16.44
N GLU A 125 -15.21 6.01 -15.90
CA GLU A 125 -16.43 6.79 -15.66
C GLU A 125 -16.29 7.84 -14.55
N ASN A 126 -15.44 7.55 -13.54
CA ASN A 126 -15.24 8.45 -12.39
C ASN A 126 -14.21 9.57 -12.63
N GLN A 127 -13.84 9.85 -13.88
CA GLN A 127 -13.03 11.01 -14.25
C GLN A 127 -13.87 12.20 -14.73
N LYS A 128 -15.20 12.13 -14.66
CA LYS A 128 -16.10 13.19 -15.11
C LYS A 128 -15.83 14.48 -14.34
N GLY A 129 -15.51 15.54 -15.06
CA GLY A 129 -15.17 16.85 -14.49
C GLY A 129 -13.72 17.04 -14.08
N THR A 130 -12.93 15.96 -13.97
CA THR A 130 -11.50 15.99 -13.60
C THR A 130 -10.70 14.98 -14.45
N PRO A 131 -10.50 15.25 -15.76
CA PRO A 131 -9.78 14.33 -16.65
C PRO A 131 -8.40 13.95 -16.09
N GLY A 132 -8.09 12.65 -16.09
CA GLY A 132 -6.84 12.12 -15.53
C GLY A 132 -6.82 11.95 -14.01
N LEU A 133 -7.90 12.35 -13.30
CA LEU A 133 -8.05 12.13 -11.86
C LEU A 133 -9.32 11.32 -11.59
N VAL A 134 -9.13 10.07 -11.16
CA VAL A 134 -10.23 9.15 -10.82
C VAL A 134 -10.80 9.50 -9.46
N GLN A 135 -12.07 9.90 -9.39
CA GLN A 135 -12.76 10.10 -8.12
C GLN A 135 -13.01 8.76 -7.43
N PRO A 136 -13.23 8.73 -6.10
CA PRO A 136 -13.48 7.49 -5.38
C PRO A 136 -14.57 6.65 -6.05
N ILE A 137 -14.27 5.37 -6.29
CA ILE A 137 -15.18 4.41 -6.93
C ILE A 137 -16.02 3.62 -5.91
N PHE A 138 -15.76 3.83 -4.62
CA PHE A 138 -16.49 3.24 -3.51
C PHE A 138 -17.07 4.34 -2.61
N PRO A 139 -18.19 4.07 -1.92
CA PRO A 139 -18.68 4.96 -0.88
C PRO A 139 -17.61 5.19 0.19
N MET A 140 -17.31 6.46 0.46
CA MET A 140 -16.38 6.81 1.53
C MET A 140 -17.14 6.92 2.86
N PRO A 141 -16.56 6.39 3.96
CA PRO A 141 -17.15 6.55 5.29
C PRO A 141 -17.40 8.03 5.62
N GLU A 142 -18.44 8.29 6.40
CA GLU A 142 -18.76 9.64 6.87
C GLU A 142 -17.55 10.25 7.59
N GLY A 143 -17.29 11.53 7.32
CA GLY A 143 -16.12 12.25 7.86
C GLY A 143 -14.81 12.05 7.08
N ARG A 144 -14.73 11.10 6.15
CA ARG A 144 -13.55 10.91 5.28
C ARG A 144 -13.67 11.63 3.93
N THR A 145 -14.87 11.89 3.45
CA THR A 145 -15.15 12.52 2.16
C THR A 145 -14.43 13.85 1.93
N ARG A 146 -14.17 14.63 2.97
CA ARG A 146 -13.43 15.90 2.89
C ARG A 146 -11.89 15.72 2.81
N ARG A 147 -11.39 14.51 3.01
CA ARG A 147 -9.95 14.21 3.06
C ARG A 147 -9.48 13.41 1.86
N VAL A 148 -10.39 12.90 1.04
CA VAL A 148 -10.07 12.17 -0.18
C VAL A 148 -9.91 13.13 -1.34
N SER A 149 -9.02 12.78 -2.26
CA SER A 149 -8.77 13.52 -3.50
C SER A 149 -8.90 12.59 -4.70
N GLY A 150 -9.03 13.15 -5.90
CA GLY A 150 -8.97 12.37 -7.12
C GLY A 150 -7.62 11.68 -7.24
N HIS A 151 -7.62 10.40 -7.61
CA HIS A 151 -6.41 9.59 -7.77
C HIS A 151 -5.88 9.69 -9.21
N PRO A 152 -4.59 9.98 -9.44
CA PRO A 152 -4.05 10.11 -10.80
C PRO A 152 -4.16 8.80 -11.58
N LEU A 153 -4.81 8.84 -12.76
CA LEU A 153 -5.10 7.65 -13.56
C LEU A 153 -3.83 6.93 -14.03
N LEU A 154 -2.78 7.68 -14.41
CA LEU A 154 -1.55 7.06 -14.93
C LEU A 154 -0.86 6.16 -13.91
N THR A 155 -1.06 6.40 -12.61
CA THR A 155 -0.53 5.52 -11.55
C THR A 155 -1.14 4.12 -11.59
N LEU A 156 -2.35 3.98 -12.16
CA LEU A 156 -3.06 2.71 -12.31
C LEU A 156 -2.71 2.01 -13.62
N LEU A 157 -2.18 2.76 -14.60
CA LEU A 157 -1.85 2.28 -15.96
C LEU A 157 -0.38 1.97 -16.15
N GLU A 158 0.52 2.58 -15.36
CA GLU A 158 1.94 2.33 -15.46
C GLU A 158 2.29 0.98 -14.81
N PRO A 159 2.98 0.08 -15.56
CA PRO A 159 3.40 -1.20 -15.01
C PRO A 159 4.56 -1.03 -14.02
N VAL A 160 4.55 -1.83 -12.96
CA VAL A 160 5.69 -1.92 -12.04
C VAL A 160 6.87 -2.59 -12.76
N LYS A 161 8.09 -2.16 -12.43
CA LYS A 161 9.32 -2.79 -12.91
C LYS A 161 10.07 -3.34 -11.71
N LEU A 162 10.36 -4.64 -11.75
CA LEU A 162 11.20 -5.28 -10.75
C LEU A 162 12.68 -5.11 -11.15
N GLY A 163 13.54 -4.82 -10.19
CA GLY A 163 14.95 -4.52 -10.41
C GLY A 163 15.91 -5.59 -9.88
N GLY A 164 15.35 -6.59 -9.17
CA GLY A 164 16.12 -7.68 -8.56
C GLY A 164 16.48 -7.47 -7.09
N GLU A 165 16.44 -6.25 -6.54
CA GLU A 165 16.69 -6.02 -5.12
C GLU A 165 15.60 -6.60 -4.21
N GLU A 166 14.36 -6.74 -4.72
CA GLU A 166 13.25 -7.38 -4.02
C GLU A 166 13.55 -8.83 -3.61
N SER A 167 14.45 -9.49 -4.32
CA SER A 167 14.91 -10.85 -3.99
C SER A 167 15.71 -10.93 -2.68
N ALA A 168 16.26 -9.81 -2.21
CA ALA A 168 16.96 -9.73 -0.93
C ALA A 168 16.02 -9.79 0.28
N ILE A 169 14.71 -9.57 0.07
CA ILE A 169 13.72 -9.52 1.14
C ILE A 169 13.30 -10.94 1.49
N SER A 170 13.73 -11.43 2.64
CA SER A 170 13.43 -12.79 3.10
C SER A 170 12.06 -12.94 3.76
N ARG A 171 11.48 -11.85 4.26
CA ARG A 171 10.21 -11.86 4.98
C ARG A 171 9.13 -11.12 4.18
N ARG A 172 8.11 -11.87 3.77
CA ARG A 172 6.97 -11.33 3.03
C ARG A 172 5.69 -11.73 3.72
N VAL A 173 4.83 -10.76 3.97
CA VAL A 173 3.58 -10.97 4.70
C VAL A 173 2.41 -10.47 3.87
N TYR A 174 1.37 -11.26 3.77
CA TYR A 174 0.09 -10.87 3.18
C TYR A 174 -1.02 -10.96 4.23
N VAL A 175 -1.68 -9.86 4.51
CA VAL A 175 -2.85 -9.80 5.39
C VAL A 175 -4.08 -9.65 4.53
N TYR A 176 -4.93 -10.66 4.52
CA TYR A 176 -6.15 -10.73 3.72
C TYR A 176 -7.39 -10.45 4.56
N ALA A 177 -8.22 -9.50 4.10
CA ALA A 177 -9.50 -9.13 4.71
C ALA A 177 -10.61 -10.05 4.21
N ASN A 178 -10.90 -11.15 4.92
CA ASN A 178 -11.82 -12.19 4.45
C ASN A 178 -13.31 -11.82 4.59
N ALA A 179 -13.67 -10.73 5.26
CA ALA A 179 -15.02 -10.16 5.29
C ALA A 179 -15.19 -8.98 4.32
N SER A 180 -14.16 -8.64 3.54
CA SER A 180 -14.24 -7.60 2.53
C SER A 180 -15.10 -8.05 1.34
N PRO A 181 -16.00 -7.17 0.82
CA PRO A 181 -16.71 -7.46 -0.44
C PRO A 181 -15.80 -7.37 -1.67
N LEU A 182 -14.56 -6.89 -1.51
CA LEU A 182 -13.60 -6.72 -2.60
C LEU A 182 -12.86 -8.02 -2.88
N THR A 183 -13.44 -8.89 -3.70
CA THR A 183 -12.88 -10.22 -4.01
C THR A 183 -11.61 -10.19 -4.85
N ILE A 184 -11.24 -9.04 -5.41
CA ILE A 184 -10.03 -8.89 -6.23
C ILE A 184 -8.75 -9.32 -5.51
N PHE A 185 -8.69 -9.17 -4.19
CA PHE A 185 -7.51 -9.50 -3.37
C PHE A 185 -7.36 -10.99 -3.09
N THR A 186 -8.40 -11.81 -3.33
CA THR A 186 -8.35 -13.27 -3.17
C THR A 186 -7.26 -13.91 -4.03
N GLN A 187 -7.08 -13.43 -5.28
CA GLN A 187 -6.04 -13.96 -6.18
C GLN A 187 -4.62 -13.78 -5.62
N PHE A 188 -4.36 -12.68 -4.91
CA PHE A 188 -3.05 -12.42 -4.31
C PHE A 188 -2.83 -13.27 -3.05
N ARG A 189 -3.86 -13.41 -2.19
CA ARG A 189 -3.83 -14.34 -1.06
C ARG A 189 -3.52 -15.76 -1.53
N ASP A 190 -4.24 -16.25 -2.55
CA ASP A 190 -4.09 -17.63 -3.06
C ASP A 190 -2.69 -17.84 -3.64
N ARG A 191 -2.15 -16.85 -4.34
CA ARG A 191 -0.77 -16.87 -4.84
C ARG A 191 0.24 -16.94 -3.69
N CYS A 192 0.09 -16.11 -2.65
CA CYS A 192 0.96 -16.13 -1.50
C CYS A 192 0.90 -17.46 -0.71
N LEU A 193 -0.27 -18.12 -0.66
CA LEU A 193 -0.40 -19.44 -0.05
C LEU A 193 0.27 -20.55 -0.86
N ALA A 194 0.39 -20.37 -2.18
CA ALA A 194 1.00 -21.35 -3.07
C ALA A 194 2.53 -21.18 -3.22
N GLU A 195 3.06 -20.03 -2.89
CA GLU A 195 4.48 -19.69 -3.03
C GLU A 195 5.21 -19.78 -1.67
N GLU A 196 6.42 -20.33 -1.67
CA GLU A 196 7.27 -20.34 -0.49
C GLU A 196 7.76 -18.92 -0.10
N GLY A 197 8.04 -18.70 1.19
CA GLY A 197 8.58 -17.44 1.69
C GLY A 197 7.52 -16.38 2.02
N TRP A 198 6.23 -16.73 1.94
CA TRP A 198 5.14 -15.88 2.38
C TRP A 198 4.54 -16.33 3.72
N SER A 199 4.26 -15.37 4.60
CA SER A 199 3.36 -15.55 5.74
C SER A 199 2.01 -14.95 5.39
N VAL A 200 0.93 -15.73 5.44
CA VAL A 200 -0.42 -15.26 5.12
C VAL A 200 -1.26 -15.22 6.38
N HIS A 201 -1.87 -14.09 6.67
CA HIS A 201 -2.82 -13.90 7.76
C HIS A 201 -4.19 -13.55 7.17
N GLU A 202 -5.23 -14.25 7.61
CA GLU A 202 -6.61 -13.90 7.29
C GLU A 202 -7.27 -13.28 8.51
N ILE A 203 -7.90 -12.10 8.31
CA ILE A 203 -8.59 -11.38 9.38
C ILE A 203 -10.03 -11.09 8.96
N ALA A 204 -10.95 -11.20 9.93
CA ALA A 204 -12.38 -11.04 9.69
C ALA A 204 -12.79 -9.55 9.70
N THR A 205 -12.26 -8.80 8.72
CA THR A 205 -12.49 -7.37 8.55
C THR A 205 -12.85 -7.04 7.12
N GLY A 206 -13.39 -5.84 6.91
CA GLY A 206 -13.44 -5.21 5.59
C GLY A 206 -12.08 -4.71 5.13
N HIS A 207 -12.05 -4.03 3.97
CA HIS A 207 -10.84 -3.60 3.29
C HIS A 207 -9.92 -2.68 4.11
N MET A 208 -10.48 -1.85 5.01
CA MET A 208 -9.70 -0.97 5.90
C MET A 208 -9.36 -1.71 7.20
N VAL A 209 -8.49 -2.71 7.10
CA VAL A 209 -8.23 -3.73 8.12
C VAL A 209 -7.96 -3.19 9.52
N TRP A 210 -7.19 -2.09 9.67
CA TRP A 210 -6.88 -1.49 10.99
C TRP A 210 -7.99 -0.59 11.55
N ASP A 211 -9.00 -0.24 10.75
CA ASP A 211 -10.15 0.49 11.27
C ASP A 211 -11.10 -0.42 12.04
N GLU A 212 -11.16 -1.69 11.65
CA GLU A 212 -12.05 -2.70 12.23
C GLU A 212 -11.33 -3.58 13.25
N ASP A 213 -10.06 -3.91 13.01
CA ASP A 213 -9.22 -4.69 13.96
C ASP A 213 -7.83 -4.07 14.14
N LEU A 214 -7.79 -2.89 14.78
CA LEU A 214 -6.52 -2.24 15.13
C LEU A 214 -5.59 -3.12 15.98
N PRO A 215 -6.07 -3.83 17.03
CA PRO A 215 -5.21 -4.70 17.83
C PRO A 215 -4.61 -5.85 17.03
N GLY A 216 -5.40 -6.55 16.20
CA GLY A 216 -4.95 -7.66 15.38
C GLY A 216 -3.90 -7.25 14.36
N VAL A 217 -4.15 -6.17 13.61
CA VAL A 217 -3.17 -5.63 12.64
C VAL A 217 -1.91 -5.16 13.34
N THR A 218 -2.04 -4.43 14.47
CA THR A 218 -0.88 -3.99 15.26
C THR A 218 -0.05 -5.17 15.72
N LYS A 219 -0.69 -6.25 16.22
CA LYS A 219 0.02 -7.46 16.65
C LYS A 219 0.81 -8.09 15.50
N ILE A 220 0.23 -8.26 14.32
CA ILE A 220 0.94 -8.81 13.15
C ILE A 220 2.20 -7.98 12.84
N LEU A 221 2.09 -6.64 12.84
CA LEU A 221 3.23 -5.77 12.58
C LEU A 221 4.29 -5.81 13.69
N LEU A 222 3.89 -5.94 14.95
CA LEU A 222 4.82 -6.10 16.06
C LEU A 222 5.53 -7.45 16.04
N ASP A 223 4.85 -8.52 15.62
CA ASP A 223 5.47 -9.84 15.42
C ASP A 223 6.56 -9.77 14.33
N GLU A 224 6.35 -8.98 13.26
CA GLU A 224 7.40 -8.71 12.25
C GLU A 224 8.60 -7.94 12.81
N ALA A 225 8.37 -7.01 13.73
CA ALA A 225 9.46 -6.28 14.41
C ALA A 225 10.26 -7.17 15.37
N ALA A 226 9.62 -8.17 15.97
CA ALA A 226 10.24 -9.09 16.91
C ALA A 226 10.91 -10.30 16.25
N ALA A 227 10.63 -10.54 14.96
CA ALA A 227 11.15 -11.70 14.26
C ALA A 227 12.66 -11.56 14.02
N ASP A 228 13.41 -12.60 14.36
CA ASP A 228 14.83 -12.67 14.08
C ASP A 228 15.07 -12.74 12.55
N LEU A 229 16.05 -11.96 12.08
CA LEU A 229 16.58 -12.10 10.73
C LEU A 229 17.36 -13.42 10.67
N ARG A 230 16.79 -14.43 10.03
CA ARG A 230 17.49 -15.70 9.75
C ARG A 230 18.24 -15.61 8.42
#